data_913a390bb0dc7bbfed7879fe574e8976
#
_entry.id   913a390bb0dc7bbfed7879fe574e8976
#
_cell.length_a   1.000
_cell.length_b   1.000
_cell.length_c   1.000
_cell.angle_alpha   90.00
_cell.angle_beta   90.00
_cell.angle_gamma   90.00
#
_symmetry.space_group_name_H-M   'P 1'
#
loop_
_entity.id
_entity.type
_entity.pdbx_description
1 polymer ?
#
loop_
_entity_poly.entity_id
_entity_poly.type
_entity_poly.pdbx_seq_one_letter_code
_entity_poly.pdbx_strand_id
1 'polypeptide(L)'
;MKYVKSLDVLLKDAADSEKGLKRTLGAWSLVALGIGAIIGAGLFVRTAAASAEHAGPAVTISFIVAAVGCAFAGLCYAEFASMIPIAGSAYTYSYATMGERIAWVIGWDLVLEYALGAATVSIAWSEYLNNLLGGAIPYQWSHSPFETSADGVSGIMNLPALLILLILTLVLIKGIGESAVLNTIIVFVKVAIVLVFIYLGWGYIKPENHVPYIIPAGTPGHEGFFDFGWGGILAGSGVVFFAFIGFDAVSTAAQEAKNPKRDMPIGILVSLLICTVLYILFAHVLTGIANYTEFNTAGKEASVAYAIETHMLEYTWLAPLISIAILAGFSSVILVMLMGQSRVFYSMSKDGLVPPVFSVLHPKYKTPYKSNWLFLAFVGAFAAFVPGHVAGDMTSIGTLFAFVLVCAGIIVMRKSNPDLPRPFKTPLVPLVPILGIITCGAMIMGLGWENWSRLLGWLAIGFVIYYGYSVKHSHVRHRQAEVPKDPPSPTFE
;
A
#
# COMPACT_ATOMS: atom_id res chain seq x y z
N MET A 1 -25.21 -18.88 8.66
CA MET A 1 -25.30 -17.55 9.29
C MET A 1 -24.00 -16.80 9.05
N LYS A 2 -24.06 -15.54 8.66
CA LYS A 2 -22.87 -14.68 8.58
C LYS A 2 -22.61 -14.13 9.98
N TYR A 3 -21.47 -14.45 10.58
CA TYR A 3 -21.03 -13.84 11.84
C TYR A 3 -20.61 -12.40 11.56
N VAL A 4 -21.51 -11.45 11.78
CA VAL A 4 -21.33 -10.02 11.50
C VAL A 4 -21.16 -9.29 12.83
N LYS A 5 -20.17 -8.40 12.91
CA LYS A 5 -19.99 -7.52 14.06
C LYS A 5 -20.98 -6.34 13.93
N SER A 6 -21.90 -6.15 14.88
CA SER A 6 -22.89 -5.09 14.77
C SER A 6 -22.24 -3.70 14.78
N LEU A 7 -22.83 -2.77 14.03
CA LEU A 7 -22.36 -1.40 13.95
C LEU A 7 -22.35 -0.70 15.31
N ASP A 8 -23.36 -1.00 16.16
CA ASP A 8 -23.45 -0.44 17.53
C ASP A 8 -22.27 -0.89 18.41
N VAL A 9 -21.84 -2.14 18.30
CA VAL A 9 -20.66 -2.64 19.01
C VAL A 9 -19.39 -1.94 18.51
N LEU A 10 -19.27 -1.77 17.18
CA LEU A 10 -18.13 -1.07 16.59
C LEU A 10 -18.07 0.39 17.03
N LEU A 11 -19.20 1.10 17.03
CA LEU A 11 -19.27 2.49 17.47
C LEU A 11 -19.00 2.64 18.97
N LYS A 12 -19.44 1.67 19.81
CA LYS A 12 -19.08 1.63 21.23
C LYS A 12 -17.57 1.40 21.43
N ASP A 13 -17.00 0.44 20.73
CA ASP A 13 -15.56 0.17 20.78
C ASP A 13 -14.76 1.40 20.36
N ALA A 14 -15.25 2.17 19.37
CA ALA A 14 -14.67 3.43 18.95
C ALA A 14 -14.78 4.51 20.04
N ALA A 15 -15.93 4.65 20.68
CA ALA A 15 -16.16 5.64 21.74
C ALA A 15 -15.28 5.36 22.98
N ASP A 16 -15.08 4.09 23.34
CA ASP A 16 -14.20 3.71 24.46
C ASP A 16 -12.71 3.93 24.13
N SER A 17 -12.30 3.81 22.86
CA SER A 17 -10.96 4.14 22.40
C SER A 17 -10.72 5.65 22.26
N GLU A 18 -11.77 6.45 22.09
CA GLU A 18 -11.71 7.93 21.99
C GLU A 18 -11.19 8.60 23.27
N LYS A 19 -11.21 7.94 24.41
CA LYS A 19 -10.65 8.49 25.67
C LYS A 19 -9.15 8.79 25.63
N GLY A 20 -8.44 8.42 24.52
CA GLY A 20 -7.00 8.63 24.34
C GLY A 20 -6.58 9.45 23.11
N LEU A 21 -7.38 9.54 22.06
CA LEU A 21 -7.00 10.19 20.79
C LEU A 21 -7.67 11.56 20.66
N LYS A 22 -6.87 12.61 20.46
CA LYS A 22 -7.39 13.98 20.24
C LYS A 22 -7.74 14.17 18.77
N ARG A 23 -8.94 14.64 18.46
CA ARG A 23 -9.37 15.03 17.11
C ARG A 23 -8.68 16.31 16.66
N THR A 24 -7.53 16.18 16.04
CA THR A 24 -6.68 17.30 15.62
C THR A 24 -6.60 17.47 14.10
N LEU A 25 -6.85 16.41 13.32
CA LEU A 25 -6.63 16.39 11.89
C LEU A 25 -7.83 16.99 11.13
N GLY A 26 -7.61 18.08 10.40
CA GLY A 26 -8.55 18.63 9.44
C GLY A 26 -8.37 17.99 8.04
N ALA A 27 -9.25 18.36 7.10
CA ALA A 27 -9.23 17.82 5.73
C ALA A 27 -7.85 17.92 5.06
N TRP A 28 -7.19 19.08 5.12
CA TRP A 28 -5.86 19.27 4.51
C TRP A 28 -4.74 18.48 5.21
N SER A 29 -4.86 18.28 6.53
CA SER A 29 -3.91 17.40 7.25
C SER A 29 -4.08 15.95 6.81
N LEU A 30 -5.31 15.50 6.52
CA LEU A 30 -5.59 14.17 5.98
C LEU A 30 -5.13 14.03 4.54
N VAL A 31 -5.27 15.08 3.70
CA VAL A 31 -4.68 15.12 2.35
C VAL A 31 -3.16 14.99 2.42
N ALA A 32 -2.51 15.76 3.29
CA ALA A 32 -1.06 15.66 3.49
C ALA A 32 -0.64 14.27 3.99
N LEU A 33 -1.40 13.69 4.93
CA LEU A 33 -1.16 12.32 5.39
C LEU A 33 -1.27 11.32 4.23
N GLY A 34 -2.29 11.45 3.39
CA GLY A 34 -2.48 10.61 2.20
C GLY A 34 -1.32 10.74 1.21
N ILE A 35 -0.94 11.96 0.84
CA ILE A 35 0.21 12.20 -0.06
C ILE A 35 1.49 11.60 0.54
N GLY A 36 1.70 11.77 1.84
CA GLY A 36 2.86 11.24 2.56
C GLY A 36 2.93 9.71 2.56
N ALA A 37 1.78 9.04 2.66
CA ALA A 37 1.68 7.59 2.59
C ALA A 37 1.84 7.06 1.16
N ILE A 38 1.30 7.78 0.16
CA ILE A 38 1.27 7.35 -1.25
C ILE A 38 2.63 7.56 -1.93
N ILE A 39 3.27 8.74 -1.81
CA ILE A 39 4.55 9.01 -2.47
C ILE A 39 5.68 8.22 -1.80
N GLY A 40 6.17 7.19 -2.47
CA GLY A 40 7.20 6.28 -1.98
C GLY A 40 7.94 5.56 -3.12
N ALA A 41 8.42 4.36 -2.85
CA ALA A 41 9.18 3.53 -3.80
C ALA A 41 8.42 3.23 -5.10
N GLY A 42 7.10 3.24 -5.06
CA GLY A 42 6.24 3.06 -6.24
C GLY A 42 6.56 4.07 -7.35
N LEU A 43 6.71 5.34 -6.99
CA LEU A 43 7.06 6.37 -7.96
C LEU A 43 8.54 6.29 -8.38
N PHE A 44 9.45 6.20 -7.41
CA PHE A 44 10.88 6.39 -7.66
C PHE A 44 11.61 5.13 -8.16
N VAL A 45 11.03 3.95 -8.00
CA VAL A 45 11.63 2.66 -8.41
C VAL A 45 10.73 1.89 -9.36
N ARG A 46 9.45 1.68 -9.00
CA ARG A 46 8.54 0.85 -9.79
C ARG A 46 8.18 1.44 -11.15
N THR A 47 8.25 2.77 -11.31
CA THR A 47 8.04 3.45 -12.61
C THR A 47 9.08 3.00 -13.64
N ALA A 48 10.35 2.97 -13.26
CA ALA A 48 11.44 2.53 -14.14
C ALA A 48 11.28 1.05 -14.51
N ALA A 49 11.00 0.19 -13.53
CA ALA A 49 10.78 -1.24 -13.75
C ALA A 49 9.60 -1.50 -14.71
N ALA A 50 8.44 -0.86 -14.46
CA ALA A 50 7.28 -1.01 -15.33
C ALA A 50 7.51 -0.49 -16.76
N SER A 51 8.28 0.59 -16.89
CA SER A 51 8.69 1.12 -18.20
C SER A 51 9.61 0.14 -18.93
N ALA A 52 10.62 -0.38 -18.27
CA ALA A 52 11.61 -1.28 -18.86
C ALA A 52 11.02 -2.63 -19.29
N GLU A 53 10.20 -3.24 -18.44
CA GLU A 53 9.77 -4.62 -18.58
C GLU A 53 8.42 -4.77 -19.33
N HIS A 54 7.56 -3.72 -19.33
CA HIS A 54 6.18 -3.86 -19.78
C HIS A 54 5.68 -2.76 -20.70
N ALA A 55 5.78 -1.49 -20.33
CA ALA A 55 5.01 -0.44 -20.98
C ALA A 55 5.84 0.50 -21.86
N GLY A 56 7.17 0.51 -21.74
CA GLY A 56 8.00 1.51 -22.38
C GLY A 56 7.62 2.95 -21.94
N PRO A 57 7.68 3.91 -22.87
CA PRO A 57 7.23 5.28 -22.59
C PRO A 57 5.75 5.39 -22.21
N ALA A 58 4.92 4.42 -22.65
CA ALA A 58 3.50 4.37 -22.35
C ALA A 58 3.17 4.00 -20.89
N VAL A 59 4.18 3.89 -20.01
CA VAL A 59 3.97 3.73 -18.56
C VAL A 59 3.11 4.87 -17.97
N THR A 60 3.06 6.03 -18.59
CA THR A 60 2.11 7.10 -18.25
C THR A 60 0.66 6.68 -18.40
N ILE A 61 0.34 5.88 -19.45
CA ILE A 61 -0.99 5.29 -19.65
C ILE A 61 -1.25 4.23 -18.58
N SER A 62 -0.23 3.46 -18.21
CA SER A 62 -0.32 2.50 -17.09
C SER A 62 -0.70 3.21 -15.78
N PHE A 63 -0.13 4.38 -15.49
CA PHE A 63 -0.53 5.19 -14.34
C PHE A 63 -1.98 5.69 -14.44
N ILE A 64 -2.47 6.04 -15.62
CA ILE A 64 -3.88 6.42 -15.82
C ILE A 64 -4.80 5.25 -15.52
N VAL A 65 -4.49 4.05 -16.04
CA VAL A 65 -5.28 2.83 -15.77
C VAL A 65 -5.31 2.50 -14.29
N ALA A 66 -4.15 2.52 -13.63
CA ALA A 66 -4.04 2.29 -12.19
C ALA A 66 -4.83 3.35 -11.38
N ALA A 67 -4.71 4.63 -11.75
CA ALA A 67 -5.43 5.72 -11.10
C ALA A 67 -6.96 5.59 -11.24
N VAL A 68 -7.46 5.15 -12.38
CA VAL A 68 -8.89 4.88 -12.60
C VAL A 68 -9.38 3.77 -11.68
N GLY A 69 -8.64 2.66 -11.57
CA GLY A 69 -8.95 1.57 -10.63
C GLY A 69 -8.95 2.07 -9.18
N CYS A 70 -7.92 2.83 -8.79
CA CYS A 70 -7.82 3.44 -7.48
C CYS A 70 -8.95 4.46 -7.20
N ALA A 71 -9.38 5.23 -8.21
CA ALA A 71 -10.48 6.18 -8.04
C ALA A 71 -11.80 5.47 -7.72
N PHE A 72 -12.11 4.38 -8.42
CA PHE A 72 -13.31 3.58 -8.13
C PHE A 72 -13.25 2.94 -6.73
N ALA A 73 -12.12 2.35 -6.36
CA ALA A 73 -11.91 1.80 -5.02
C ALA A 73 -11.93 2.89 -3.95
N GLY A 74 -11.27 4.02 -4.21
CA GLY A 74 -11.20 5.17 -3.30
C GLY A 74 -12.57 5.78 -2.99
N LEU A 75 -13.49 5.84 -3.98
CA LEU A 75 -14.88 6.24 -3.76
C LEU A 75 -15.60 5.27 -2.82
N CYS A 76 -15.37 3.96 -2.96
CA CYS A 76 -15.91 2.94 -2.06
C CYS A 76 -15.33 3.05 -0.64
N TYR A 77 -14.03 3.24 -0.53
CA TYR A 77 -13.36 3.49 0.76
C TYR A 77 -13.87 4.76 1.44
N ALA A 78 -14.07 5.84 0.68
CA ALA A 78 -14.58 7.11 1.20
C ALA A 78 -16.00 6.97 1.80
N GLU A 79 -16.88 6.16 1.18
CA GLU A 79 -18.18 5.85 1.75
C GLU A 79 -18.04 5.11 3.08
N PHE A 80 -17.25 4.03 3.13
CA PHE A 80 -17.01 3.29 4.37
C PHE A 80 -16.40 4.15 5.47
N ALA A 81 -15.33 4.89 5.17
CA ALA A 81 -14.64 5.74 6.13
C ALA A 81 -15.51 6.86 6.70
N SER A 82 -16.45 7.39 5.90
CA SER A 82 -17.40 8.40 6.36
C SER A 82 -18.50 7.84 7.29
N MET A 83 -18.84 6.55 7.11
CA MET A 83 -19.89 5.87 7.89
C MET A 83 -19.37 5.21 9.15
N ILE A 84 -18.21 4.61 9.09
CA ILE A 84 -17.59 3.81 10.16
C ILE A 84 -16.22 4.42 10.47
N PRO A 85 -16.17 5.53 11.22
CA PRO A 85 -14.92 6.24 11.50
C PRO A 85 -14.11 5.54 12.60
N ILE A 86 -13.61 4.34 12.29
CA ILE A 86 -12.86 3.46 13.20
C ILE A 86 -11.52 3.10 12.56
N ALA A 87 -10.46 3.14 13.35
CA ALA A 87 -9.14 2.70 12.93
C ALA A 87 -9.10 1.16 12.79
N GLY A 88 -9.19 0.67 11.59
CA GLY A 88 -9.18 -0.77 11.30
C GLY A 88 -9.26 -1.06 9.81
N SER A 89 -9.33 0.03 9.00
CA SER A 89 -9.34 -0.04 7.54
C SER A 89 -10.37 -1.03 6.99
N ALA A 90 -10.11 -1.62 5.84
CA ALA A 90 -10.97 -2.57 5.15
C ALA A 90 -11.39 -3.79 6.00
N TYR A 91 -10.56 -4.24 6.94
CA TYR A 91 -10.88 -5.32 7.86
C TYR A 91 -12.18 -5.04 8.66
N THR A 92 -12.23 -3.87 9.31
CA THR A 92 -13.38 -3.50 10.16
C THR A 92 -14.64 -3.30 9.33
N TYR A 93 -14.52 -2.66 8.16
CA TYR A 93 -15.66 -2.45 7.24
C TYR A 93 -16.25 -3.77 6.77
N SER A 94 -15.40 -4.73 6.43
CA SER A 94 -15.81 -6.05 5.97
C SER A 94 -16.43 -6.89 7.08
N TYR A 95 -15.94 -6.75 8.30
CA TYR A 95 -16.54 -7.43 9.46
C TYR A 95 -17.96 -6.94 9.73
N ALA A 96 -18.21 -5.64 9.56
CA ALA A 96 -19.54 -5.06 9.72
C ALA A 96 -20.51 -5.41 8.58
N THR A 97 -20.02 -5.73 7.39
CA THR A 97 -20.86 -5.83 6.19
C THR A 97 -20.94 -7.23 5.61
N MET A 98 -19.81 -7.91 5.46
CA MET A 98 -19.72 -9.21 4.79
C MET A 98 -19.52 -10.37 5.76
N GLY A 99 -19.20 -10.07 7.02
CA GLY A 99 -19.02 -11.03 8.10
C GLY A 99 -17.60 -11.55 8.24
N GLU A 100 -17.39 -12.35 9.29
CA GLU A 100 -16.09 -12.77 9.80
C GLU A 100 -15.14 -13.40 8.78
N ARG A 101 -15.64 -14.28 7.90
CA ARG A 101 -14.77 -14.96 6.93
C ARG A 101 -14.13 -13.99 5.95
N ILE A 102 -14.92 -13.04 5.42
CA ILE A 102 -14.40 -12.05 4.48
C ILE A 102 -13.50 -11.04 5.21
N ALA A 103 -13.88 -10.64 6.42
CA ALA A 103 -13.03 -9.81 7.26
C ALA A 103 -11.67 -10.48 7.53
N TRP A 104 -11.66 -11.79 7.84
CA TRP A 104 -10.43 -12.55 7.99
C TRP A 104 -9.58 -12.53 6.73
N VAL A 105 -10.18 -12.80 5.56
CA VAL A 105 -9.46 -12.79 4.28
C VAL A 105 -8.81 -11.43 4.05
N ILE A 106 -9.55 -10.34 4.23
CA ILE A 106 -9.01 -8.99 4.07
C ILE A 106 -7.94 -8.69 5.11
N GLY A 107 -8.16 -9.01 6.41
CA GLY A 107 -7.18 -8.77 7.45
C GLY A 107 -5.88 -9.55 7.23
N TRP A 108 -5.97 -10.78 6.70
CA TRP A 108 -4.83 -11.59 6.31
C TRP A 108 -4.11 -11.04 5.06
N ASP A 109 -4.87 -10.53 4.11
CA ASP A 109 -4.37 -9.95 2.88
C ASP A 109 -3.68 -8.59 3.11
N LEU A 110 -4.14 -7.80 4.09
CA LEU A 110 -3.49 -6.57 4.51
C LEU A 110 -2.05 -6.78 5.03
N VAL A 111 -1.64 -8.04 5.34
CA VAL A 111 -0.23 -8.35 5.61
C VAL A 111 0.62 -8.16 4.36
N LEU A 112 0.10 -8.55 3.18
CA LEU A 112 0.79 -8.32 1.90
C LEU A 112 0.92 -6.81 1.63
N GLU A 113 -0.10 -6.05 1.91
CA GLU A 113 -0.08 -4.61 1.71
C GLU A 113 0.90 -3.90 2.62
N TYR A 114 0.77 -4.07 3.93
CA TYR A 114 1.55 -3.30 4.89
C TYR A 114 2.92 -3.91 5.20
N ALA A 115 2.98 -5.21 5.45
CA ALA A 115 4.24 -5.86 5.82
C ALA A 115 5.19 -6.02 4.62
N LEU A 116 4.69 -6.56 3.49
CA LEU A 116 5.50 -6.68 2.30
C LEU A 116 5.73 -5.33 1.62
N GLY A 117 4.78 -4.42 1.69
CA GLY A 117 4.98 -3.04 1.28
C GLY A 117 6.14 -2.38 2.02
N ALA A 118 6.22 -2.53 3.35
CA ALA A 118 7.35 -2.04 4.13
C ALA A 118 8.67 -2.71 3.74
N ALA A 119 8.66 -4.03 3.46
CA ALA A 119 9.84 -4.75 2.97
C ALA A 119 10.30 -4.20 1.62
N THR A 120 9.39 -4.02 0.65
CA THR A 120 9.69 -3.48 -0.68
C THR A 120 10.30 -2.07 -0.60
N VAL A 121 9.70 -1.19 0.22
CA VAL A 121 10.22 0.17 0.39
C VAL A 121 11.58 0.18 1.10
N SER A 122 11.83 -0.77 2.03
CA SER A 122 13.15 -0.87 2.68
C SER A 122 14.24 -1.40 1.76
N ILE A 123 13.91 -2.27 0.80
CA ILE A 123 14.83 -2.69 -0.26
C ILE A 123 15.18 -1.49 -1.14
N ALA A 124 14.18 -0.75 -1.62
CA ALA A 124 14.40 0.48 -2.38
C ALA A 124 15.22 1.52 -1.60
N TRP A 125 15.02 1.63 -0.29
CA TRP A 125 15.83 2.47 0.59
C TRP A 125 17.30 2.05 0.58
N SER A 126 17.57 0.74 0.63
CA SER A 126 18.92 0.19 0.54
C SER A 126 19.59 0.52 -0.78
N GLU A 127 18.87 0.44 -1.89
CA GLU A 127 19.34 0.74 -3.25
C GLU A 127 19.76 2.22 -3.37
N TYR A 128 18.90 3.15 -2.94
CA TYR A 128 19.19 4.58 -2.92
C TYR A 128 20.33 4.95 -1.96
N LEU A 129 20.42 4.27 -0.80
CA LEU A 129 21.55 4.45 0.12
C LEU A 129 22.85 4.01 -0.53
N ASN A 130 22.89 2.84 -1.17
CA ASN A 130 24.07 2.34 -1.81
C ASN A 130 24.52 3.23 -2.99
N ASN A 131 23.56 3.73 -3.78
CA ASN A 131 23.84 4.72 -4.83
C ASN A 131 24.45 6.01 -4.23
N LEU A 132 23.84 6.57 -3.16
CA LEU A 132 24.34 7.76 -2.48
C LEU A 132 25.77 7.58 -1.92
N LEU A 133 26.12 6.36 -1.51
CA LEU A 133 27.45 6.00 -1.03
C LEU A 133 28.42 5.63 -2.17
N GLY A 134 28.03 5.86 -3.43
CA GLY A 134 28.86 5.55 -4.60
C GLY A 134 29.14 4.07 -4.80
N GLY A 135 28.23 3.19 -4.39
CA GLY A 135 28.39 1.73 -4.50
C GLY A 135 29.31 1.12 -3.44
N ALA A 136 29.55 1.81 -2.33
CA ALA A 136 30.46 1.34 -1.28
C ALA A 136 29.98 0.08 -0.53
N ILE A 137 28.69 -0.24 -0.59
CA ILE A 137 28.16 -1.46 0.03
C ILE A 137 28.33 -2.61 -0.97
N PRO A 138 29.06 -3.69 -0.61
CA PRO A 138 29.23 -4.82 -1.51
C PRO A 138 27.88 -5.43 -1.92
N TYR A 139 27.78 -5.89 -3.18
CA TYR A 139 26.58 -6.48 -3.74
C TYR A 139 25.99 -7.60 -2.86
N GLN A 140 26.86 -8.44 -2.29
CA GLN A 140 26.51 -9.55 -1.41
C GLN A 140 25.68 -9.12 -0.19
N TRP A 141 25.87 -7.90 0.32
CA TRP A 141 25.22 -7.37 1.52
C TRP A 141 24.10 -6.36 1.23
N SER A 142 23.81 -6.11 -0.03
CA SER A 142 22.75 -5.21 -0.48
C SER A 142 21.65 -5.88 -1.32
N HIS A 143 21.82 -7.17 -1.65
CA HIS A 143 20.89 -7.92 -2.49
C HIS A 143 20.53 -9.29 -1.88
N SER A 144 19.39 -9.82 -2.32
CA SER A 144 18.90 -11.13 -1.88
C SER A 144 19.75 -12.26 -2.49
N PRO A 145 19.70 -13.49 -1.91
CA PRO A 145 20.40 -14.66 -2.47
C PRO A 145 19.93 -15.09 -3.86
N PHE A 146 18.76 -14.61 -4.28
CA PHE A 146 18.16 -14.93 -5.59
C PHE A 146 18.49 -13.90 -6.66
N GLU A 147 19.34 -12.92 -6.34
CA GLU A 147 19.83 -11.89 -7.26
C GLU A 147 21.30 -12.06 -7.50
N THR A 148 21.72 -11.85 -8.76
CA THR A 148 23.11 -11.98 -9.17
C THR A 148 23.50 -10.75 -9.99
N SER A 149 24.64 -10.14 -9.67
CA SER A 149 25.18 -9.02 -10.43
C SER A 149 25.63 -9.42 -11.83
N ALA A 150 25.84 -8.44 -12.71
CA ALA A 150 26.39 -8.66 -14.05
C ALA A 150 27.75 -9.38 -14.02
N ASP A 151 28.54 -9.20 -12.96
CA ASP A 151 29.83 -9.84 -12.75
C ASP A 151 29.74 -11.25 -12.14
N GLY A 152 28.50 -11.81 -12.00
CA GLY A 152 28.28 -13.14 -11.46
C GLY A 152 28.36 -13.27 -9.94
N VAL A 153 28.34 -12.16 -9.20
CA VAL A 153 28.34 -12.15 -7.74
C VAL A 153 26.91 -12.28 -7.24
N SER A 154 26.59 -13.33 -6.50
CA SER A 154 25.28 -13.53 -5.88
C SER A 154 25.15 -12.74 -4.57
N GLY A 155 23.95 -12.23 -4.28
CA GLY A 155 23.61 -11.67 -2.99
C GLY A 155 23.65 -12.71 -1.87
N ILE A 156 23.73 -12.27 -0.63
CA ILE A 156 23.60 -13.09 0.59
C ILE A 156 22.39 -12.62 1.38
N MET A 157 22.35 -11.33 1.64
CA MET A 157 21.20 -10.68 2.31
C MET A 157 21.26 -9.17 2.11
N ASN A 158 20.10 -8.53 2.12
CA ASN A 158 20.01 -7.06 2.09
C ASN A 158 20.11 -6.50 3.52
N LEU A 159 21.34 -6.27 3.99
CA LEU A 159 21.62 -5.79 5.34
C LEU A 159 21.13 -4.36 5.60
N PRO A 160 21.30 -3.36 4.69
CA PRO A 160 20.77 -2.02 4.93
C PRO A 160 19.25 -1.98 5.05
N ALA A 161 18.52 -2.78 4.26
CA ALA A 161 17.07 -2.89 4.37
C ALA A 161 16.63 -3.43 5.73
N LEU A 162 17.33 -4.45 6.25
CA LEU A 162 17.09 -4.98 7.59
C LEU A 162 17.40 -3.93 8.68
N LEU A 163 18.47 -3.17 8.52
CA LEU A 163 18.90 -2.15 9.48
C LEU A 163 17.89 -1.01 9.60
N ILE A 164 17.39 -0.48 8.49
CA ILE A 164 16.37 0.58 8.55
C ILE A 164 15.08 0.08 9.18
N LEU A 165 14.64 -1.16 8.88
CA LEU A 165 13.49 -1.78 9.52
C LEU A 165 13.67 -1.91 11.03
N LEU A 166 14.85 -2.31 11.49
CA LEU A 166 15.17 -2.38 12.91
C LEU A 166 15.08 -1.01 13.58
N ILE A 167 15.71 0.00 13.00
CA ILE A 167 15.70 1.37 13.52
C ILE A 167 14.26 1.89 13.65
N LEU A 168 13.47 1.76 12.58
CA LEU A 168 12.10 2.26 12.57
C LEU A 168 11.17 1.45 13.49
N THR A 169 11.39 0.15 13.64
CA THR A 169 10.67 -0.67 14.62
C THR A 169 10.95 -0.23 16.05
N LEU A 170 12.20 0.12 16.39
CA LEU A 170 12.55 0.65 17.70
C LEU A 170 11.87 2.00 17.97
N VAL A 171 11.79 2.84 16.95
CA VAL A 171 11.05 4.11 17.00
C VAL A 171 9.56 3.84 17.26
N LEU A 172 8.95 2.90 16.54
CA LEU A 172 7.55 2.50 16.75
C LEU A 172 7.27 1.97 18.15
N ILE A 173 8.17 1.16 18.71
CA ILE A 173 8.01 0.60 20.06
C ILE A 173 8.04 1.70 21.11
N LYS A 174 8.92 2.72 20.97
CA LYS A 174 8.97 3.86 21.88
C LYS A 174 7.71 4.75 21.79
N GLY A 175 6.95 4.62 20.72
CA GLY A 175 5.81 5.45 20.42
C GLY A 175 6.26 6.77 19.79
N ILE A 176 5.84 6.96 18.54
CA ILE A 176 6.06 8.23 17.88
C ILE A 176 4.96 9.16 18.37
N GLY A 177 5.33 10.14 19.17
CA GLY A 177 4.57 11.38 19.17
C GLY A 177 4.86 12.07 17.84
N GLU A 178 4.33 11.55 16.73
CA GLU A 178 4.48 12.24 15.46
C GLU A 178 3.90 13.62 15.60
N SER A 179 4.79 14.61 15.68
CA SER A 179 4.39 15.98 15.47
C SER A 179 3.79 16.02 14.05
N ALA A 180 2.51 16.36 13.95
CA ALA A 180 1.85 16.59 12.67
C ALA A 180 2.66 17.55 11.78
N VAL A 181 3.46 18.40 12.39
CA VAL A 181 4.43 19.30 11.76
C VAL A 181 5.55 18.52 11.05
N LEU A 182 6.16 17.53 11.69
CA LEU A 182 7.24 16.74 11.07
C LEU A 182 6.73 15.98 9.84
N ASN A 183 5.58 15.34 9.97
CA ASN A 183 4.96 14.67 8.83
C ASN A 183 4.66 15.65 7.69
N THR A 184 4.13 16.83 7.99
CA THR A 184 3.86 17.87 6.99
C THR A 184 5.14 18.34 6.30
N ILE A 185 6.25 18.51 7.03
CA ILE A 185 7.56 18.87 6.46
C ILE A 185 8.05 17.77 5.49
N ILE A 186 7.98 16.50 5.90
CA ILE A 186 8.40 15.37 5.07
C ILE A 186 7.56 15.30 3.79
N VAL A 187 6.25 15.49 3.88
CA VAL A 187 5.35 15.52 2.71
C VAL A 187 5.69 16.67 1.79
N PHE A 188 5.92 17.86 2.35
CA PHE A 188 6.33 19.02 1.55
C PHE A 188 7.64 18.75 0.80
N VAL A 189 8.64 18.18 1.47
CA VAL A 189 9.93 17.82 0.85
C VAL A 189 9.72 16.81 -0.28
N LYS A 190 8.91 15.75 -0.07
CA LYS A 190 8.61 14.75 -1.12
C LYS A 190 7.98 15.39 -2.36
N VAL A 191 6.94 16.20 -2.16
CA VAL A 191 6.26 16.88 -3.27
C VAL A 191 7.20 17.86 -3.97
N ALA A 192 7.99 18.62 -3.22
CA ALA A 192 8.97 19.57 -3.78
C ALA A 192 10.00 18.85 -4.66
N ILE A 193 10.51 17.68 -4.24
CA ILE A 193 11.48 16.91 -5.04
C ILE A 193 10.86 16.46 -6.36
N VAL A 194 9.64 15.92 -6.31
CA VAL A 194 8.94 15.48 -7.53
C VAL A 194 8.73 16.65 -8.46
N LEU A 195 8.31 17.81 -7.95
CA LEU A 195 8.11 19.02 -8.76
C LEU A 195 9.42 19.58 -9.32
N VAL A 196 10.49 19.59 -8.53
CA VAL A 196 11.83 20.01 -8.99
C VAL A 196 12.34 19.10 -10.11
N PHE A 197 12.20 17.78 -9.93
CA PHE A 197 12.58 16.81 -10.97
C PHE A 197 11.78 17.00 -12.26
N ILE A 198 10.46 17.18 -12.15
CA ILE A 198 9.59 17.44 -13.31
C ILE A 198 10.00 18.76 -13.99
N TYR A 199 10.17 19.83 -13.23
CA TYR A 199 10.47 21.16 -13.77
C TYR A 199 11.83 21.19 -14.48
N LEU A 200 12.88 20.74 -13.83
CA LEU A 200 14.22 20.73 -14.40
C LEU A 200 14.35 19.70 -15.53
N GLY A 201 13.80 18.50 -15.32
CA GLY A 201 13.86 17.41 -16.29
C GLY A 201 13.11 17.68 -17.58
N TRP A 202 12.10 18.56 -17.56
CA TRP A 202 11.31 18.90 -18.75
C TRP A 202 12.17 19.40 -19.93
N GLY A 203 13.22 20.18 -19.63
CA GLY A 203 14.16 20.68 -20.63
C GLY A 203 15.12 19.62 -21.21
N TYR A 204 15.19 18.44 -20.59
CA TYR A 204 16.07 17.32 -20.99
C TYR A 204 15.31 16.18 -21.68
N ILE A 205 14.01 16.34 -21.92
CA ILE A 205 13.23 15.36 -22.66
C ILE A 205 13.73 15.28 -24.10
N LYS A 206 14.11 14.08 -24.51
CA LYS A 206 14.51 13.73 -25.87
C LYS A 206 13.28 13.13 -26.58
N PRO A 207 12.74 13.80 -27.64
CA PRO A 207 11.52 13.30 -28.31
C PRO A 207 11.67 11.86 -28.85
N GLU A 208 12.88 11.46 -29.23
CA GLU A 208 13.20 10.13 -29.71
C GLU A 208 12.95 9.03 -28.66
N ASN A 209 13.05 9.33 -27.37
CA ASN A 209 12.77 8.38 -26.30
C ASN A 209 11.27 8.03 -26.20
N HIS A 210 10.42 8.86 -26.79
CA HIS A 210 8.97 8.66 -26.84
C HIS A 210 8.47 8.13 -28.20
N VAL A 211 9.36 7.66 -29.08
CA VAL A 211 8.98 7.14 -30.41
C VAL A 211 9.54 5.71 -30.59
N PRO A 212 8.67 4.71 -30.76
CA PRO A 212 7.21 4.78 -30.65
C PRO A 212 6.76 4.92 -29.18
N TYR A 213 5.68 5.66 -28.96
CA TYR A 213 5.18 5.88 -27.58
C TYR A 213 4.62 4.60 -26.97
N ILE A 214 3.86 3.84 -27.75
CA ILE A 214 3.45 2.46 -27.41
C ILE A 214 4.37 1.52 -28.17
N ILE A 215 5.22 0.82 -27.45
CA ILE A 215 6.11 -0.19 -28.03
C ILE A 215 5.23 -1.31 -28.62
N PRO A 216 5.46 -1.74 -29.86
CA PRO A 216 4.67 -2.81 -30.48
C PRO A 216 4.74 -4.13 -29.69
N ALA A 217 3.60 -4.81 -29.57
CA ALA A 217 3.57 -6.18 -29.05
C ALA A 217 4.38 -7.11 -29.98
N GLY A 218 5.07 -8.10 -29.41
CA GLY A 218 5.94 -9.01 -30.17
C GLY A 218 7.29 -8.40 -30.55
N THR A 219 7.75 -7.38 -29.85
CA THR A 219 9.12 -6.88 -29.96
C THR A 219 10.10 -8.02 -29.64
N PRO A 220 11.20 -8.20 -30.43
CA PRO A 220 12.14 -9.30 -30.20
C PRO A 220 12.66 -9.34 -28.75
N GLY A 221 12.59 -10.52 -28.13
CA GLY A 221 12.90 -10.73 -26.71
C GLY A 221 11.77 -10.43 -25.73
N HIS A 222 10.63 -9.96 -26.23
CA HIS A 222 9.42 -9.62 -25.48
C HIS A 222 8.18 -10.07 -26.25
N GLU A 223 7.99 -11.38 -26.36
CA GLU A 223 6.97 -12.00 -27.20
C GLU A 223 5.68 -12.33 -26.42
N GLY A 224 5.68 -12.13 -25.11
CA GLY A 224 4.54 -12.36 -24.24
C GLY A 224 3.42 -11.34 -24.46
N PHE A 225 2.18 -11.76 -24.21
CA PHE A 225 1.02 -10.85 -24.32
C PHE A 225 1.12 -9.63 -23.38
N PHE A 226 1.79 -9.80 -22.27
CA PHE A 226 1.95 -8.78 -21.22
C PHE A 226 3.32 -8.04 -21.28
N ASP A 227 4.12 -8.26 -22.30
CA ASP A 227 5.46 -7.66 -22.37
C ASP A 227 5.39 -6.22 -22.90
N PHE A 228 4.77 -5.97 -24.03
CA PHE A 228 4.57 -4.63 -24.58
C PHE A 228 3.17 -4.50 -25.22
N GLY A 229 2.92 -3.39 -25.90
CA GLY A 229 1.60 -3.06 -26.45
C GLY A 229 0.57 -2.76 -25.34
N TRP A 230 -0.68 -2.97 -25.65
CA TRP A 230 -1.78 -2.76 -24.70
C TRP A 230 -1.78 -3.77 -23.54
N GLY A 231 -1.33 -5.00 -23.81
CA GLY A 231 -1.12 -6.02 -22.77
C GLY A 231 -0.04 -5.60 -21.78
N GLY A 232 1.08 -5.08 -22.29
CA GLY A 232 2.16 -4.54 -21.47
C GLY A 232 1.75 -3.30 -20.67
N ILE A 233 0.93 -2.41 -21.25
CA ILE A 233 0.35 -1.28 -20.51
C ILE A 233 -0.51 -1.77 -19.34
N LEU A 234 -1.30 -2.84 -19.53
CA LEU A 234 -2.10 -3.43 -18.46
C LEU A 234 -1.21 -4.09 -17.40
N ALA A 235 -0.19 -4.84 -17.78
CA ALA A 235 0.79 -5.40 -16.84
C ALA A 235 1.52 -4.30 -16.07
N GLY A 236 2.04 -3.30 -16.79
CA GLY A 236 2.66 -2.13 -16.20
C GLY A 236 1.74 -1.41 -15.21
N SER A 237 0.42 -1.36 -15.47
CA SER A 237 -0.54 -0.77 -14.53
C SER A 237 -0.63 -1.52 -13.21
N GLY A 238 -0.52 -2.85 -13.23
CA GLY A 238 -0.42 -3.66 -12.01
C GLY A 238 0.87 -3.39 -11.23
N VAL A 239 1.98 -3.22 -11.94
CA VAL A 239 3.28 -2.89 -11.34
C VAL A 239 3.30 -1.49 -10.73
N VAL A 240 2.86 -0.45 -11.48
CA VAL A 240 2.83 0.93 -10.97
C VAL A 240 1.69 1.19 -9.99
N PHE A 241 0.70 0.30 -9.90
CA PHE A 241 -0.34 0.37 -8.88
C PHE A 241 0.26 0.45 -7.48
N PHE A 242 1.42 -0.17 -7.25
CA PHE A 242 2.16 -0.06 -5.99
C PHE A 242 2.37 1.41 -5.57
N ALA A 243 2.50 2.33 -6.52
CA ALA A 243 2.68 3.74 -6.23
C ALA A 243 1.45 4.42 -5.61
N PHE A 244 0.27 3.83 -5.77
CA PHE A 244 -0.97 4.35 -5.19
C PHE A 244 -1.32 3.76 -3.82
N ILE A 245 -0.62 2.70 -3.39
CA ILE A 245 -0.84 2.08 -2.08
C ILE A 245 -0.59 3.12 -0.98
N GLY A 246 -1.51 3.18 -0.02
CA GLY A 246 -1.43 4.10 1.11
C GLY A 246 -2.54 5.16 1.18
N PHE A 247 -3.33 5.38 0.12
CA PHE A 247 -4.48 6.29 0.24
C PHE A 247 -5.53 5.75 1.22
N ASP A 248 -5.66 4.45 1.35
CA ASP A 248 -6.52 3.76 2.30
C ASP A 248 -6.02 3.91 3.73
N ALA A 249 -4.70 4.08 3.93
CA ALA A 249 -4.11 4.35 5.24
C ALA A 249 -4.66 5.64 5.88
N VAL A 250 -5.14 6.60 5.07
CA VAL A 250 -5.90 7.76 5.58
C VAL A 250 -7.10 7.30 6.41
N SER A 251 -7.75 6.19 6.01
CA SER A 251 -8.90 5.65 6.73
C SER A 251 -8.57 5.23 8.17
N THR A 252 -7.33 4.88 8.46
CA THR A 252 -6.87 4.51 9.81
C THR A 252 -6.80 5.70 10.76
N ALA A 253 -6.72 6.93 10.23
CA ALA A 253 -6.71 8.18 10.99
C ALA A 253 -8.12 8.74 11.25
N ALA A 254 -9.18 8.00 10.95
CA ALA A 254 -10.57 8.46 11.06
C ALA A 254 -10.95 8.92 12.47
N GLN A 255 -10.39 8.30 13.52
CA GLN A 255 -10.63 8.66 14.92
C GLN A 255 -9.96 9.99 15.31
N GLU A 256 -8.92 10.41 14.59
CA GLU A 256 -8.19 11.66 14.81
C GLU A 256 -8.74 12.82 13.97
N ALA A 257 -9.64 12.54 13.03
CA ALA A 257 -10.26 13.53 12.16
C ALA A 257 -11.24 14.44 12.93
N LYS A 258 -11.18 15.76 12.70
CA LYS A 258 -12.11 16.74 13.29
C LYS A 258 -13.55 16.51 12.86
N ASN A 259 -13.76 16.27 11.58
CA ASN A 259 -15.07 15.95 11.02
C ASN A 259 -14.93 14.75 10.06
N PRO A 260 -14.91 13.49 10.57
CA PRO A 260 -14.68 12.30 9.74
C PRO A 260 -15.64 12.20 8.56
N LYS A 261 -16.90 12.58 8.74
CA LYS A 261 -17.95 12.48 7.72
C LYS A 261 -17.63 13.26 6.44
N ARG A 262 -16.93 14.38 6.56
CA ARG A 262 -16.51 15.26 5.46
C ARG A 262 -15.04 15.10 5.12
N ASP A 263 -14.19 15.08 6.15
CA ASP A 263 -12.75 15.23 5.97
C ASP A 263 -12.09 13.93 5.44
N MET A 264 -12.67 12.75 5.77
CA MET A 264 -12.16 11.47 5.27
C MET A 264 -12.30 11.32 3.74
N PRO A 265 -13.47 11.55 3.12
CA PRO A 265 -13.59 11.53 1.67
C PRO A 265 -12.65 12.52 0.97
N ILE A 266 -12.52 13.74 1.51
CA ILE A 266 -11.60 14.75 0.96
C ILE A 266 -10.16 14.26 1.07
N GLY A 267 -9.74 13.75 2.23
CA GLY A 267 -8.39 13.25 2.45
C GLY A 267 -8.02 12.14 1.46
N ILE A 268 -8.89 11.17 1.26
CA ILE A 268 -8.68 10.03 0.37
C ILE A 268 -8.66 10.48 -1.11
N LEU A 269 -9.70 11.17 -1.56
CA LEU A 269 -9.88 11.46 -2.99
C LEU A 269 -8.95 12.56 -3.50
N VAL A 270 -8.71 13.60 -2.69
CA VAL A 270 -7.83 14.71 -3.11
C VAL A 270 -6.36 14.29 -3.10
N SER A 271 -5.91 13.51 -2.11
CA SER A 271 -4.55 12.97 -2.13
C SER A 271 -4.30 12.07 -3.34
N LEU A 272 -5.27 11.20 -3.66
CA LEU A 272 -5.19 10.33 -4.84
C LEU A 272 -5.11 11.14 -6.14
N LEU A 273 -5.93 12.19 -6.29
CA LEU A 273 -5.93 13.05 -7.48
C LEU A 273 -4.59 13.78 -7.65
N ILE A 274 -4.07 14.38 -6.58
CA ILE A 274 -2.79 15.10 -6.61
C ILE A 274 -1.66 14.14 -7.00
N CYS A 275 -1.58 12.97 -6.36
CA CYS A 275 -0.56 11.97 -6.67
C CYS A 275 -0.68 11.47 -8.10
N THR A 276 -1.90 11.26 -8.62
CA THR A 276 -2.12 10.84 -10.01
C THR A 276 -1.50 11.82 -11.01
N VAL A 277 -1.77 13.12 -10.84
CA VAL A 277 -1.21 14.16 -11.74
C VAL A 277 0.32 14.18 -11.65
N LEU A 278 0.87 14.16 -10.45
CA LEU A 278 2.32 14.14 -10.24
C LEU A 278 2.97 12.91 -10.87
N TYR A 279 2.36 11.74 -10.76
CA TYR A 279 2.89 10.47 -11.25
C TYR A 279 2.92 10.41 -12.77
N ILE A 280 1.86 10.88 -13.43
CA ILE A 280 1.82 10.94 -14.90
C ILE A 280 2.91 11.87 -15.42
N LEU A 281 3.04 13.08 -14.84
CA LEU A 281 4.06 14.05 -15.24
C LEU A 281 5.47 13.54 -14.96
N PHE A 282 5.69 12.95 -13.79
CA PHE A 282 6.98 12.37 -13.41
C PHE A 282 7.40 11.24 -14.37
N ALA A 283 6.48 10.30 -14.64
CA ALA A 283 6.75 9.17 -15.53
C ALA A 283 7.05 9.65 -16.97
N HIS A 284 6.33 10.66 -17.46
CA HIS A 284 6.59 11.27 -18.76
C HIS A 284 8.00 11.89 -18.82
N VAL A 285 8.38 12.63 -17.80
CA VAL A 285 9.72 13.26 -17.74
C VAL A 285 10.80 12.20 -17.61
N LEU A 286 10.64 11.21 -16.73
CA LEU A 286 11.63 10.17 -16.50
C LEU A 286 11.94 9.38 -17.80
N THR A 287 10.89 8.92 -18.48
CA THR A 287 11.03 8.17 -19.76
C THR A 287 11.44 9.06 -20.94
N GLY A 288 11.24 10.35 -20.83
CA GLY A 288 11.73 11.33 -21.81
C GLY A 288 13.23 11.64 -21.67
N ILE A 289 13.74 11.69 -20.45
CA ILE A 289 15.16 11.94 -20.17
C ILE A 289 16.00 10.73 -20.51
N ALA A 290 15.65 9.55 -19.97
CA ALA A 290 16.34 8.29 -20.18
C ALA A 290 15.48 7.34 -21.01
N ASN A 291 16.11 6.62 -21.94
CA ASN A 291 15.40 5.61 -22.70
C ASN A 291 14.95 4.47 -21.76
N TYR A 292 13.74 3.94 -21.95
CA TYR A 292 13.19 2.88 -21.09
C TYR A 292 14.09 1.64 -21.03
N THR A 293 14.86 1.35 -22.08
CA THR A 293 15.80 0.22 -22.13
C THR A 293 16.98 0.36 -21.18
N GLU A 294 17.37 1.60 -20.83
CA GLU A 294 18.43 1.85 -19.89
C GLU A 294 18.10 1.35 -18.48
N PHE A 295 16.82 1.36 -18.12
CA PHE A 295 16.35 0.86 -16.83
C PHE A 295 16.39 -0.67 -16.69
N ASN A 296 16.69 -1.41 -17.75
CA ASN A 296 16.96 -2.85 -17.65
C ASN A 296 18.32 -3.17 -17.04
N THR A 297 19.29 -2.26 -17.14
CA THR A 297 20.69 -2.50 -16.79
C THR A 297 21.21 -1.59 -15.70
N ALA A 298 21.19 -0.28 -15.89
CA ALA A 298 21.91 0.66 -15.05
C ALA A 298 21.04 1.58 -14.18
N GLY A 299 19.81 1.89 -14.62
CA GLY A 299 18.94 2.87 -13.97
C GLY A 299 17.79 2.28 -13.16
N LYS A 300 17.75 0.97 -12.97
CA LYS A 300 16.60 0.26 -12.39
C LYS A 300 16.38 0.61 -10.91
N GLU A 301 17.43 0.65 -10.14
CA GLU A 301 17.37 0.73 -8.67
C GLU A 301 17.14 2.17 -8.18
N ALA A 302 17.95 3.11 -8.64
CA ALA A 302 17.88 4.52 -8.24
C ALA A 302 17.59 5.42 -9.46
N SER A 303 16.47 5.19 -10.12
CA SER A 303 16.16 5.74 -11.45
C SER A 303 16.24 7.26 -11.56
N VAL A 304 15.87 7.99 -10.51
CA VAL A 304 15.94 9.46 -10.50
C VAL A 304 17.38 9.94 -10.42
N ALA A 305 18.17 9.35 -9.52
CA ALA A 305 19.59 9.68 -9.40
C ALA A 305 20.33 9.36 -10.71
N TYR A 306 20.08 8.17 -11.29
CA TYR A 306 20.63 7.76 -12.57
C TYR A 306 20.28 8.74 -13.70
N ALA A 307 19.01 9.14 -13.83
CA ALA A 307 18.59 10.08 -14.86
C ALA A 307 19.29 11.44 -14.74
N ILE A 308 19.48 11.93 -13.50
CA ILE A 308 20.18 13.20 -13.25
C ILE A 308 21.66 13.06 -13.55
N GLU A 309 22.33 12.03 -13.02
CA GLU A 309 23.77 11.84 -13.13
C GLU A 309 24.21 11.56 -14.57
N THR A 310 23.37 10.86 -15.35
CA THR A 310 23.71 10.44 -16.72
C THR A 310 23.28 11.44 -17.78
N HIS A 311 22.10 12.03 -17.62
CA HIS A 311 21.47 12.84 -18.68
C HIS A 311 21.31 14.33 -18.34
N MET A 312 21.42 14.72 -17.06
CA MET A 312 21.29 16.11 -16.60
C MET A 312 22.59 16.63 -15.99
N LEU A 313 23.69 16.59 -16.78
CA LEU A 313 25.05 16.83 -16.29
C LEU A 313 25.27 18.19 -15.58
N GLU A 314 24.47 19.21 -15.90
CA GLU A 314 24.48 20.50 -15.21
C GLU A 314 23.94 20.44 -13.78
N TYR A 315 23.14 19.43 -13.48
CA TYR A 315 22.44 19.25 -12.19
C TYR A 315 22.94 18.03 -11.37
N THR A 316 24.09 17.46 -11.71
CA THR A 316 24.67 16.30 -11.01
C THR A 316 24.81 16.53 -9.50
N TRP A 317 25.09 17.77 -9.07
CA TRP A 317 25.16 18.17 -7.67
C TRP A 317 23.79 17.99 -6.93
N LEU A 318 22.69 17.95 -7.67
CA LEU A 318 21.33 17.80 -7.10
C LEU A 318 20.99 16.33 -6.79
N ALA A 319 21.62 15.37 -7.49
CA ALA A 319 21.33 13.93 -7.31
C ALA A 319 21.50 13.45 -5.86
N PRO A 320 22.60 13.78 -5.13
CA PRO A 320 22.74 13.40 -3.73
C PRO A 320 21.67 14.01 -2.82
N LEU A 321 21.30 15.28 -3.06
CA LEU A 321 20.27 15.96 -2.26
C LEU A 321 18.89 15.33 -2.47
N ILE A 322 18.55 15.00 -3.71
CA ILE A 322 17.32 14.29 -4.06
C ILE A 322 17.32 12.89 -3.41
N SER A 323 18.44 12.16 -3.49
CA SER A 323 18.56 10.84 -2.89
C SER A 323 18.37 10.87 -1.37
N ILE A 324 18.96 11.82 -0.65
CA ILE A 324 18.76 12.00 0.80
C ILE A 324 17.28 12.26 1.12
N ALA A 325 16.63 13.09 0.36
CA ALA A 325 15.24 13.42 0.60
C ALA A 325 14.29 12.26 0.22
N ILE A 326 14.63 11.45 -0.80
CA ILE A 326 13.93 10.19 -1.12
C ILE A 326 14.11 9.19 0.03
N LEU A 327 15.31 9.04 0.58
CA LEU A 327 15.57 8.16 1.74
C LEU A 327 14.74 8.56 2.96
N ALA A 328 14.67 9.86 3.28
CA ALA A 328 13.80 10.35 4.34
C ALA A 328 12.32 10.05 4.05
N GLY A 329 11.92 10.22 2.79
CA GLY A 329 10.59 9.89 2.30
C GLY A 329 10.22 8.42 2.45
N PHE A 330 11.11 7.52 2.07
CA PHE A 330 10.92 6.07 2.22
C PHE A 330 10.83 5.68 3.69
N SER A 331 11.67 6.24 4.54
CA SER A 331 11.62 5.99 5.99
C SER A 331 10.25 6.33 6.58
N SER A 332 9.63 7.43 6.15
CA SER A 332 8.26 7.79 6.55
C SER A 332 7.22 6.77 6.08
N VAL A 333 7.30 6.30 4.83
CA VAL A 333 6.38 5.29 4.28
C VAL A 333 6.51 3.97 5.03
N ILE A 334 7.73 3.48 5.23
CA ILE A 334 8.00 2.24 5.98
C ILE A 334 7.35 2.33 7.37
N LEU A 335 7.52 3.47 8.04
CA LEU A 335 6.98 3.70 9.37
C LEU A 335 5.45 3.63 9.41
N VAL A 336 4.77 4.29 8.44
CA VAL A 336 3.31 4.26 8.31
C VAL A 336 2.81 2.85 8.03
N MET A 337 3.48 2.10 7.15
CA MET A 337 3.12 0.71 6.84
C MET A 337 3.27 -0.22 8.04
N LEU A 338 4.42 -0.17 8.75
CA LEU A 338 4.63 -0.98 9.97
C LEU A 338 3.61 -0.65 11.06
N MET A 339 3.24 0.64 11.21
CA MET A 339 2.21 1.08 12.13
C MET A 339 0.84 0.55 11.73
N GLY A 340 0.48 0.64 10.44
CA GLY A 340 -0.76 0.09 9.89
C GLY A 340 -0.89 -1.40 10.16
N GLN A 341 0.18 -2.16 9.88
CA GLN A 341 0.24 -3.59 10.13
C GLN A 341 -0.03 -3.94 11.59
N SER A 342 0.63 -3.27 12.52
CA SER A 342 0.46 -3.53 13.94
C SER A 342 -0.94 -3.18 14.45
N ARG A 343 -1.58 -2.15 13.92
CA ARG A 343 -2.96 -1.74 14.26
C ARG A 343 -4.00 -2.74 13.75
N VAL A 344 -3.84 -3.25 12.53
CA VAL A 344 -4.75 -4.27 11.97
C VAL A 344 -4.70 -5.53 12.82
N PHE A 345 -3.50 -6.05 13.12
CA PHE A 345 -3.36 -7.25 13.94
C PHE A 345 -3.78 -7.05 15.41
N TYR A 346 -3.59 -5.86 15.93
CA TYR A 346 -4.14 -5.49 17.23
C TYR A 346 -5.68 -5.63 17.23
N SER A 347 -6.36 -5.11 16.21
CA SER A 347 -7.81 -5.21 16.07
C SER A 347 -8.27 -6.66 15.90
N MET A 348 -7.60 -7.43 15.03
CA MET A 348 -7.90 -8.85 14.81
C MET A 348 -7.69 -9.67 16.10
N SER A 349 -6.68 -9.35 16.89
CA SER A 349 -6.40 -10.00 18.17
C SER A 349 -7.46 -9.67 19.22
N LYS A 350 -7.96 -8.44 19.25
CA LYS A 350 -9.08 -8.03 20.11
C LYS A 350 -10.38 -8.73 19.74
N ASP A 351 -10.56 -9.10 18.47
CA ASP A 351 -11.71 -9.88 18.00
C ASP A 351 -11.53 -11.40 18.18
N GLY A 352 -10.35 -11.84 18.67
CA GLY A 352 -10.02 -13.26 18.91
C GLY A 352 -9.62 -14.02 17.64
N LEU A 353 -9.40 -13.33 16.51
CA LEU A 353 -9.06 -13.97 15.23
C LEU A 353 -7.58 -14.33 15.11
N VAL A 354 -6.69 -13.62 15.79
CA VAL A 354 -5.25 -13.93 15.89
C VAL A 354 -4.82 -13.98 17.36
N PRO A 355 -3.67 -14.63 17.68
CA PRO A 355 -3.23 -14.82 19.07
C PRO A 355 -3.16 -13.51 19.88
N PRO A 356 -3.41 -13.57 21.21
CA PRO A 356 -3.40 -12.39 22.08
C PRO A 356 -2.06 -11.66 22.13
N VAL A 357 -0.96 -12.30 21.72
CA VAL A 357 0.38 -11.67 21.67
C VAL A 357 0.40 -10.39 20.84
N PHE A 358 -0.44 -10.29 19.80
CA PHE A 358 -0.54 -9.13 18.92
C PHE A 358 -1.25 -7.93 19.57
N SER A 359 -2.00 -8.14 20.65
CA SER A 359 -2.69 -7.05 21.37
C SER A 359 -2.00 -6.65 22.69
N VAL A 360 -0.83 -7.21 23.00
CA VAL A 360 -0.07 -6.86 24.20
C VAL A 360 0.58 -5.48 24.04
N LEU A 361 0.18 -4.55 24.91
CA LEU A 361 0.72 -3.20 24.91
C LEU A 361 1.93 -3.07 25.85
N HIS A 362 2.90 -2.25 25.45
CA HIS A 362 4.05 -1.93 26.26
C HIS A 362 3.61 -1.16 27.54
N PRO A 363 4.09 -1.54 28.76
CA PRO A 363 3.62 -0.93 30.00
C PRO A 363 3.76 0.60 30.04
N LYS A 364 4.90 1.12 29.56
CA LYS A 364 5.23 2.55 29.55
C LYS A 364 4.71 3.27 28.31
N TYR A 365 4.95 2.73 27.11
CA TYR A 365 4.72 3.42 25.85
C TYR A 365 3.33 3.19 25.25
N LYS A 366 2.58 2.19 25.76
CA LYS A 366 1.23 1.83 25.30
C LYS A 366 1.14 1.45 23.83
N THR A 367 2.25 1.00 23.24
CA THR A 367 2.36 0.51 21.85
C THR A 367 2.34 -1.01 21.80
N PRO A 368 1.89 -1.65 20.71
CA PRO A 368 1.85 -3.11 20.57
C PRO A 368 3.25 -3.68 20.29
N TYR A 369 4.14 -3.60 21.27
CA TYR A 369 5.57 -3.88 21.10
C TYR A 369 5.89 -5.33 20.71
N LYS A 370 5.15 -6.31 21.22
CA LYS A 370 5.37 -7.72 20.84
C LYS A 370 5.00 -7.97 19.39
N SER A 371 3.90 -7.36 18.93
CA SER A 371 3.50 -7.37 17.53
C SER A 371 4.59 -6.76 16.64
N ASN A 372 5.15 -5.62 17.03
CA ASN A 372 6.21 -4.95 16.27
C ASN A 372 7.47 -5.81 16.14
N TRP A 373 7.90 -6.53 17.19
CA TRP A 373 9.02 -7.45 17.12
C TRP A 373 8.76 -8.65 16.21
N LEU A 374 7.55 -9.24 16.28
CA LEU A 374 7.16 -10.34 15.40
C LEU A 374 7.14 -9.91 13.92
N PHE A 375 6.59 -8.71 13.66
CA PHE A 375 6.59 -8.17 12.31
C PHE A 375 7.98 -7.75 11.84
N LEU A 376 8.86 -7.26 12.71
CA LEU A 376 10.27 -7.05 12.33
C LEU A 376 10.92 -8.35 11.85
N ALA A 377 10.70 -9.46 12.54
CA ALA A 377 11.24 -10.74 12.11
C ALA A 377 10.67 -11.18 10.74
N PHE A 378 9.36 -11.04 10.55
CA PHE A 378 8.69 -11.41 9.31
C PHE A 378 9.09 -10.46 8.14
N VAL A 379 8.92 -9.16 8.31
CA VAL A 379 9.25 -8.14 7.29
C VAL A 379 10.73 -8.13 6.98
N GLY A 380 11.57 -8.26 8.01
CA GLY A 380 13.02 -8.33 7.90
C GLY A 380 13.50 -9.55 7.11
N ALA A 381 12.85 -10.71 7.30
CA ALA A 381 13.15 -11.90 6.50
C ALA A 381 12.83 -11.66 5.01
N PHE A 382 11.69 -11.04 4.70
CA PHE A 382 11.36 -10.68 3.31
C PHE A 382 12.34 -9.65 2.75
N ALA A 383 12.60 -8.57 3.47
CA ALA A 383 13.53 -7.53 3.03
C ALA A 383 14.96 -8.01 2.84
N ALA A 384 15.41 -8.96 3.66
CA ALA A 384 16.77 -9.49 3.59
C ALA A 384 16.96 -10.54 2.48
N PHE A 385 15.93 -11.35 2.21
CA PHE A 385 16.11 -12.57 1.42
C PHE A 385 15.23 -12.66 0.17
N VAL A 386 14.24 -11.77 -0.03
CA VAL A 386 13.36 -11.79 -1.19
C VAL A 386 13.70 -10.63 -2.12
N PRO A 387 13.74 -10.85 -3.46
CA PRO A 387 13.95 -9.77 -4.42
C PRO A 387 12.88 -8.69 -4.33
N GLY A 388 13.26 -7.42 -4.48
CA GLY A 388 12.36 -6.28 -4.33
C GLY A 388 11.15 -6.31 -5.26
N HIS A 389 11.33 -6.78 -6.51
CA HIS A 389 10.25 -6.93 -7.48
C HIS A 389 9.19 -7.95 -7.02
N VAL A 390 9.63 -9.10 -6.47
CA VAL A 390 8.73 -10.14 -5.96
C VAL A 390 7.88 -9.61 -4.80
N ALA A 391 8.53 -8.96 -3.81
CA ALA A 391 7.81 -8.38 -2.68
C ALA A 391 6.83 -7.29 -3.11
N GLY A 392 7.22 -6.44 -4.07
CA GLY A 392 6.39 -5.38 -4.61
C GLY A 392 5.18 -5.91 -5.39
N ASP A 393 5.35 -6.95 -6.19
CA ASP A 393 4.25 -7.56 -6.95
C ASP A 393 3.26 -8.28 -6.03
N MET A 394 3.76 -8.97 -4.99
CA MET A 394 2.89 -9.57 -3.96
C MET A 394 2.10 -8.50 -3.20
N THR A 395 2.71 -7.35 -2.93
CA THR A 395 2.01 -6.22 -2.32
C THR A 395 0.92 -5.69 -3.25
N SER A 396 1.23 -5.48 -4.53
CA SER A 396 0.27 -4.99 -5.53
C SER A 396 -0.92 -5.93 -5.69
N ILE A 397 -0.69 -7.24 -5.86
CA ILE A 397 -1.77 -8.19 -6.06
C ILE A 397 -2.66 -8.34 -4.83
N GLY A 398 -2.07 -8.32 -3.62
CA GLY A 398 -2.81 -8.34 -2.37
C GLY A 398 -3.71 -7.12 -2.23
N THR A 399 -3.15 -5.92 -2.37
CA THR A 399 -3.91 -4.68 -2.24
C THR A 399 -5.01 -4.56 -3.30
N LEU A 400 -4.74 -4.93 -4.56
CA LEU A 400 -5.76 -4.98 -5.62
C LEU A 400 -6.90 -5.94 -5.26
N PHE A 401 -6.57 -7.09 -4.68
CA PHE A 401 -7.58 -8.06 -4.24
C PHE A 401 -8.41 -7.51 -3.08
N ALA A 402 -7.80 -6.83 -2.11
CA ALA A 402 -8.53 -6.14 -1.04
C ALA A 402 -9.48 -5.07 -1.61
N PHE A 403 -9.07 -4.33 -2.63
CA PHE A 403 -9.92 -3.32 -3.29
C PHE A 403 -11.11 -3.94 -4.01
N VAL A 404 -10.94 -5.08 -4.67
CA VAL A 404 -12.06 -5.86 -5.24
C VAL A 404 -13.08 -6.20 -4.15
N LEU A 405 -12.61 -6.66 -3.00
CA LEU A 405 -13.49 -7.02 -1.88
C LEU A 405 -14.17 -5.79 -1.25
N VAL A 406 -13.49 -4.67 -1.15
CA VAL A 406 -14.08 -3.40 -0.66
C VAL A 406 -15.16 -2.90 -1.61
N CYS A 407 -14.94 -2.92 -2.91
CA CYS A 407 -15.95 -2.58 -3.92
C CYS A 407 -17.17 -3.51 -3.83
N ALA A 408 -16.95 -4.82 -3.72
CA ALA A 408 -18.02 -5.79 -3.50
C ALA A 408 -18.77 -5.53 -2.18
N GLY A 409 -18.06 -5.12 -1.14
CA GLY A 409 -18.61 -4.77 0.17
C GLY A 409 -19.63 -3.63 0.11
N ILE A 410 -19.40 -2.61 -0.70
CA ILE A 410 -20.35 -1.50 -0.91
C ILE A 410 -21.66 -2.03 -1.54
N ILE A 411 -21.57 -2.90 -2.55
CA ILE A 411 -22.77 -3.49 -3.18
C ILE A 411 -23.55 -4.30 -2.15
N VAL A 412 -22.87 -5.13 -1.36
CA VAL A 412 -23.49 -5.95 -0.32
C VAL A 412 -24.16 -5.05 0.73
N MET A 413 -23.44 -4.02 1.22
CA MET A 413 -23.97 -3.13 2.26
C MET A 413 -25.16 -2.31 1.80
N ARG A 414 -25.18 -1.85 0.55
CA ARG A 414 -26.33 -1.14 -0.02
C ARG A 414 -27.59 -2.00 -0.10
N LYS A 415 -27.43 -3.31 -0.29
CA LYS A 415 -28.55 -4.27 -0.32
C LYS A 415 -28.99 -4.72 1.07
N SER A 416 -28.03 -4.96 1.98
CA SER A 416 -28.34 -5.50 3.32
C SER A 416 -28.80 -4.44 4.32
N ASN A 417 -28.31 -3.20 4.18
CA ASN A 417 -28.61 -2.10 5.10
C ASN A 417 -28.91 -0.81 4.31
N PRO A 418 -30.05 -0.73 3.59
CA PRO A 418 -30.37 0.41 2.72
C PRO A 418 -30.55 1.72 3.50
N ASP A 419 -31.07 1.65 4.73
CA ASP A 419 -31.46 2.80 5.54
C ASP A 419 -30.33 3.40 6.38
N LEU A 420 -29.11 2.81 6.35
CA LEU A 420 -27.97 3.36 7.09
C LEU A 420 -27.63 4.78 6.62
N PRO A 421 -27.41 5.72 7.55
CA PRO A 421 -26.96 7.07 7.21
C PRO A 421 -25.60 7.05 6.48
N ARG A 422 -25.54 7.67 5.33
CA ARG A 422 -24.32 7.76 4.49
C ARG A 422 -23.95 9.22 4.25
N PRO A 423 -23.00 9.76 5.04
CA PRO A 423 -22.56 11.14 4.86
C PRO A 423 -21.94 11.40 3.48
N PHE A 424 -21.14 10.45 3.00
CA PHE A 424 -20.65 10.39 1.62
C PHE A 424 -21.28 9.16 0.94
N LYS A 425 -21.72 9.33 -0.30
CA LYS A 425 -22.32 8.26 -1.10
C LYS A 425 -21.50 8.04 -2.36
N THR A 426 -20.99 6.85 -2.56
CA THR A 426 -20.40 6.42 -3.84
C THR A 426 -21.43 6.64 -4.95
N PRO A 427 -21.08 7.40 -6.01
CA PRO A 427 -22.01 7.66 -7.11
C PRO A 427 -22.32 6.39 -7.90
N LEU A 428 -23.46 6.38 -8.58
CA LEU A 428 -23.86 5.35 -9.55
C LEU A 428 -23.66 3.89 -9.06
N VAL A 429 -23.97 3.60 -7.80
CA VAL A 429 -23.95 2.21 -7.32
C VAL A 429 -25.12 1.43 -7.95
N PRO A 430 -24.89 0.24 -8.57
CA PRO A 430 -23.71 -0.60 -8.45
C PRO A 430 -22.62 -0.40 -9.52
N LEU A 431 -22.76 0.52 -10.47
CA LEU A 431 -21.86 0.67 -11.61
C LEU A 431 -20.41 0.96 -11.18
N VAL A 432 -20.19 1.99 -10.34
CA VAL A 432 -18.83 2.38 -9.89
C VAL A 432 -18.12 1.24 -9.16
N PRO A 433 -18.72 0.56 -8.16
CA PRO A 433 -18.09 -0.61 -7.56
C PRO A 433 -17.80 -1.75 -8.55
N ILE A 434 -18.69 -2.01 -9.52
CA ILE A 434 -18.48 -3.03 -10.56
C ILE A 434 -17.27 -2.64 -11.43
N LEU A 435 -17.16 -1.40 -11.86
CA LEU A 435 -16.00 -0.91 -12.61
C LEU A 435 -14.72 -1.02 -11.79
N GLY A 436 -14.77 -0.77 -10.48
CA GLY A 436 -13.65 -1.00 -9.58
C GLY A 436 -13.22 -2.48 -9.52
N ILE A 437 -14.18 -3.40 -9.44
CA ILE A 437 -13.91 -4.85 -9.48
C ILE A 437 -13.26 -5.24 -10.82
N ILE A 438 -13.78 -4.74 -11.93
CA ILE A 438 -13.29 -5.07 -13.27
C ILE A 438 -11.87 -4.52 -13.47
N THR A 439 -11.64 -3.25 -13.16
CA THR A 439 -10.33 -2.61 -13.37
C THR A 439 -9.25 -3.18 -12.46
N CYS A 440 -9.55 -3.38 -11.17
CA CYS A 440 -8.61 -4.03 -10.25
C CYS A 440 -8.37 -5.49 -10.65
N GLY A 441 -9.42 -6.23 -11.05
CA GLY A 441 -9.30 -7.60 -11.55
C GLY A 441 -8.46 -7.70 -12.82
N ALA A 442 -8.60 -6.77 -13.75
CA ALA A 442 -7.78 -6.70 -14.97
C ALA A 442 -6.30 -6.44 -14.65
N MET A 443 -6.00 -5.53 -13.71
CA MET A 443 -4.63 -5.29 -13.24
C MET A 443 -4.03 -6.53 -12.55
N ILE A 444 -4.82 -7.25 -11.74
CA ILE A 444 -4.40 -8.52 -11.14
C ILE A 444 -4.04 -9.54 -12.23
N MET A 445 -4.82 -9.63 -13.30
CA MET A 445 -4.51 -10.51 -14.43
C MET A 445 -3.20 -10.10 -15.12
N GLY A 446 -2.93 -8.81 -15.26
CA GLY A 446 -1.71 -8.26 -15.83
C GLY A 446 -0.44 -8.59 -15.04
N LEU A 447 -0.53 -8.84 -13.74
CA LEU A 447 0.62 -9.21 -12.90
C LEU A 447 1.15 -10.63 -13.14
N GLY A 448 0.51 -11.43 -14.00
CA GLY A 448 0.97 -12.75 -14.41
C GLY A 448 0.67 -13.89 -13.44
N TRP A 449 0.78 -15.12 -13.94
CA TRP A 449 0.37 -16.34 -13.23
C TRP A 449 1.21 -16.60 -11.96
N GLU A 450 2.46 -16.23 -11.95
CA GLU A 450 3.32 -16.41 -10.76
C GLU A 450 2.78 -15.68 -9.56
N ASN A 451 2.36 -14.43 -9.73
CA ASN A 451 1.79 -13.62 -8.66
C ASN A 451 0.42 -14.14 -8.22
N TRP A 452 -0.38 -14.68 -9.13
CA TRP A 452 -1.60 -15.40 -8.79
C TRP A 452 -1.33 -16.60 -7.89
N SER A 453 -0.34 -17.42 -8.24
CA SER A 453 0.02 -18.61 -7.46
C SER A 453 0.49 -18.22 -6.05
N ARG A 454 1.25 -17.13 -5.92
CA ARG A 454 1.68 -16.57 -4.63
C ARG A 454 0.48 -16.11 -3.79
N LEU A 455 -0.45 -15.37 -4.39
CA LEU A 455 -1.68 -14.92 -3.70
C LEU A 455 -2.52 -16.12 -3.23
N LEU A 456 -2.77 -17.10 -4.11
CA LEU A 456 -3.54 -18.29 -3.75
C LEU A 456 -2.87 -19.11 -2.65
N GLY A 457 -1.55 -19.26 -2.71
CA GLY A 457 -0.76 -19.89 -1.65
C GLY A 457 -0.87 -19.16 -0.32
N TRP A 458 -0.77 -17.82 -0.36
CA TRP A 458 -0.94 -16.97 0.81
C TRP A 458 -2.34 -17.11 1.43
N LEU A 459 -3.38 -17.08 0.61
CA LEU A 459 -4.76 -17.28 1.08
C LEU A 459 -4.98 -18.68 1.65
N ALA A 460 -4.40 -19.72 1.04
CA ALA A 460 -4.47 -21.08 1.55
C ALA A 460 -3.88 -21.19 2.96
N ILE A 461 -2.70 -20.60 3.20
CA ILE A 461 -2.09 -20.52 4.54
C ILE A 461 -3.04 -19.78 5.49
N GLY A 462 -3.61 -18.65 5.06
CA GLY A 462 -4.60 -17.90 5.84
C GLY A 462 -5.81 -18.72 6.23
N PHE A 463 -6.36 -19.52 5.31
CA PHE A 463 -7.49 -20.41 5.62
C PHE A 463 -7.12 -21.53 6.58
N VAL A 464 -5.92 -22.09 6.49
CA VAL A 464 -5.45 -23.09 7.49
C VAL A 464 -5.40 -22.47 8.90
N ILE A 465 -4.88 -21.24 9.03
CA ILE A 465 -4.87 -20.52 10.30
C ILE A 465 -6.29 -20.20 10.77
N TYR A 466 -7.16 -19.75 9.86
CA TYR A 466 -8.53 -19.40 10.17
C TYR A 466 -9.30 -20.60 10.77
N TYR A 467 -9.31 -21.72 10.08
CA TYR A 467 -10.02 -22.91 10.57
C TYR A 467 -9.33 -23.60 11.74
N GLY A 468 -8.01 -23.54 11.82
CA GLY A 468 -7.22 -24.12 12.92
C GLY A 468 -7.35 -23.35 14.23
N TYR A 469 -7.32 -22.02 14.15
CA TYR A 469 -7.28 -21.13 15.31
C TYR A 469 -8.49 -20.20 15.42
N SER A 470 -8.75 -19.33 14.42
CA SER A 470 -9.65 -18.19 14.53
C SER A 470 -11.11 -18.62 14.79
N VAL A 471 -11.58 -19.67 14.13
CA VAL A 471 -12.94 -20.20 14.31
C VAL A 471 -13.21 -20.59 15.76
N LYS A 472 -12.20 -21.08 16.47
CA LYS A 472 -12.31 -21.55 17.87
C LYS A 472 -12.23 -20.42 18.88
N HIS A 473 -11.62 -19.28 18.52
CA HIS A 473 -11.34 -18.19 19.46
C HIS A 473 -12.12 -16.90 19.13
N SER A 474 -12.94 -16.90 18.07
CA SER A 474 -13.72 -15.72 17.65
C SER A 474 -14.73 -15.29 18.70
N HIS A 475 -14.58 -14.06 19.17
CA HIS A 475 -15.50 -13.49 20.17
C HIS A 475 -16.93 -13.30 19.64
N VAL A 476 -17.08 -12.99 18.35
CA VAL A 476 -18.42 -12.84 17.74
C VAL A 476 -19.16 -14.17 17.69
N ARG A 477 -18.47 -15.27 17.39
CA ARG A 477 -19.06 -16.61 17.40
C ARG A 477 -19.50 -17.04 18.80
N HIS A 478 -18.66 -16.80 19.80
CA HIS A 478 -19.00 -17.13 21.19
C HIS A 478 -20.22 -16.35 21.68
N ARG A 479 -20.27 -15.03 21.45
CA ARG A 479 -21.43 -14.21 21.83
C ARG A 479 -22.71 -14.63 21.13
N GLN A 480 -22.68 -15.01 19.84
CA GLN A 480 -23.87 -15.48 19.12
C GLN A 480 -24.30 -16.91 19.52
N ALA A 481 -23.37 -17.72 20.02
CA ALA A 481 -23.71 -19.04 20.56
C ALA A 481 -24.38 -18.97 21.94
N GLU A 482 -24.11 -17.91 22.71
CA GLU A 482 -24.68 -17.68 24.05
C GLU A 482 -26.08 -17.06 24.00
N VAL A 483 -26.51 -16.49 22.87
CA VAL A 483 -27.90 -15.99 22.71
C VAL A 483 -28.83 -17.19 22.52
N PRO A 484 -29.81 -17.43 23.44
CA PRO A 484 -30.78 -18.51 23.29
C PRO A 484 -31.49 -18.43 21.95
N LYS A 485 -31.61 -19.57 21.26
CA LYS A 485 -32.24 -19.63 19.93
C LYS A 485 -33.74 -19.39 19.96
N ASP A 486 -34.37 -19.51 21.11
CA ASP A 486 -35.79 -19.21 21.31
C ASP A 486 -35.95 -18.31 22.54
N PRO A 487 -36.70 -17.19 22.45
CA PRO A 487 -37.17 -16.52 23.64
C PRO A 487 -38.10 -17.51 24.41
N PRO A 488 -38.05 -17.52 25.75
CA PRO A 488 -38.99 -18.35 26.50
C PRO A 488 -40.40 -17.99 26.03
N SER A 489 -41.18 -19.01 25.61
CA SER A 489 -42.57 -18.83 25.29
C SER A 489 -43.26 -18.13 26.47
N PRO A 490 -44.07 -17.07 26.24
CA PRO A 490 -44.81 -16.44 27.34
C PRO A 490 -45.69 -17.50 27.97
N THR A 491 -45.37 -17.86 29.22
CA THR A 491 -46.31 -18.60 30.07
C THR A 491 -47.47 -17.65 30.36
N PHE A 492 -48.58 -17.84 29.67
CA PHE A 492 -49.85 -17.25 30.06
C PHE A 492 -50.31 -18.00 31.32
N GLU A 493 -50.18 -17.38 32.50
CA GLU A 493 -50.99 -17.66 33.67
C GLU A 493 -52.24 -16.75 33.65
#